data_4314c60c83d2a186a228134bf6f3e435
#
_entry.id   4314c60c83d2a186a228134bf6f3e435
#
_cell.length_a   1.000
_cell.length_b   1.000
_cell.length_c   1.000
_cell.angle_alpha   90.00
_cell.angle_beta   90.00
_cell.angle_gamma   90.00
#
_symmetry.space_group_name_H-M   'P 1'
#
loop_
_entity.id
_entity.type
_entity.pdbx_description
1 polymer ?
#
loop_
_entity_poly.entity_id
_entity_poly.type
_entity_poly.pdbx_seq_one_letter_code
_entity_poly.pdbx_strand_id
1 'polypeptide(L)'
;MLPTTARSRDTWLFWIIALLVLGAGLGLRDPWPADEPRFALVAKQMIESGDWLFPHRGHELYSDKPPVFMWLQAIAYTTFGNWRVAFLLPSLLAALGTLWCVVDLGSRLWTRRVGLYAGYALLFALQFTWQAKKAQIDPLVVFWITLGNYGLLRHVLQTARNQGPNWPMWMLGWAAAALGVISKGVGILSLLMLVPAGLASLRGWNVKVHVRDARFWLGPLAFVLAACVWLVPMMVAAIGHAGPEYRAYMDDILLRQTAKRYGASWDHGQPLWYFIEVMATMWLPTVLALPWAIPAWRRRLRRRDPRYLLPLAWWALVIVFFSIPAGKRDMYILPALPMMALALGPLLPGLMRKVGVRRVAFGFTAVFAFAMLLGGLAMWFGNPGFERRFIEERSLEAESTALAMCITAIGVWGVVCLLWAGRRRPFAGMIGLLSGVWVAFGLMLAPLLNDSSSARGLMTDIGKRIGPDAELGLVAWREQNLLMADRRVAEFGFKVDFDEQMQRGLRWQREAPKKRWLLVQDVALAPCIDAARTQHLGNANRRGWTLVPGEAALGCR
;
A
#
# COMPACT_ATOMS: atom_id res chain seq x y z
N MET A 1 -28.52 13.95 -26.10
CA MET A 1 -28.02 12.66 -25.56
C MET A 1 -26.91 12.18 -26.49
N LEU A 2 -25.73 11.79 -25.98
CA LEU A 2 -24.72 11.15 -26.82
C LEU A 2 -25.16 9.72 -27.15
N PRO A 3 -24.83 9.19 -28.34
CA PRO A 3 -25.15 7.83 -28.72
C PRO A 3 -24.57 6.80 -27.71
N THR A 4 -25.25 5.68 -27.54
CA THR A 4 -24.90 4.61 -26.59
C THR A 4 -23.46 4.11 -26.76
N THR A 5 -22.96 4.09 -27.99
CA THR A 5 -21.57 3.73 -28.37
C THR A 5 -20.51 4.67 -27.77
N ALA A 6 -20.74 5.98 -27.77
CA ALA A 6 -19.82 6.95 -27.14
C ALA A 6 -19.79 6.82 -25.61
N ARG A 7 -20.93 6.44 -24.99
CA ARG A 7 -21.00 6.21 -23.53
C ARG A 7 -20.21 4.98 -23.10
N SER A 8 -20.20 3.94 -23.90
CA SER A 8 -19.42 2.73 -23.64
C SER A 8 -17.92 3.01 -23.80
N ARG A 9 -17.50 3.75 -24.83
CA ARG A 9 -16.12 4.11 -25.13
C ARG A 9 -15.41 4.83 -23.97
N ASP A 10 -16.04 5.84 -23.36
CA ASP A 10 -15.43 6.60 -22.24
C ASP A 10 -15.15 5.70 -21.04
N THR A 11 -16.01 4.71 -20.79
CA THR A 11 -15.84 3.76 -19.66
C THR A 11 -14.72 2.77 -19.97
N TRP A 12 -14.69 2.21 -21.18
CA TRP A 12 -13.60 1.31 -21.57
C TRP A 12 -12.25 2.01 -21.53
N LEU A 13 -12.20 3.25 -22.03
CA LEU A 13 -10.98 4.05 -21.98
C LEU A 13 -10.50 4.26 -20.52
N PHE A 14 -11.41 4.57 -19.61
CA PHE A 14 -11.06 4.71 -18.18
C PHE A 14 -10.45 3.42 -17.63
N TRP A 15 -11.09 2.27 -17.87
CA TRP A 15 -10.60 0.99 -17.33
C TRP A 15 -9.30 0.53 -17.97
N ILE A 16 -9.11 0.79 -19.27
CA ILE A 16 -7.84 0.53 -19.95
C ILE A 16 -6.73 1.38 -19.33
N ILE A 17 -6.96 2.69 -19.14
CA ILE A 17 -5.99 3.59 -18.49
C ILE A 17 -5.72 3.11 -17.05
N ALA A 18 -6.76 2.79 -16.29
CA ALA A 18 -6.60 2.30 -14.91
C ALA A 18 -5.77 1.02 -14.85
N LEU A 19 -6.05 0.06 -15.73
CA LEU A 19 -5.29 -1.19 -15.80
C LEU A 19 -3.84 -0.96 -16.22
N LEU A 20 -3.59 -0.11 -17.21
CA LEU A 20 -2.22 0.25 -17.62
C LEU A 20 -1.46 0.96 -16.50
N VAL A 21 -2.07 1.98 -15.88
CA VAL A 21 -1.44 2.76 -14.82
C VAL A 21 -1.13 1.92 -13.59
N LEU A 22 -2.07 1.09 -13.13
CA LEU A 22 -1.91 0.27 -11.93
C LEU A 22 -1.16 -1.02 -12.19
N GLY A 23 -1.41 -1.67 -13.32
CA GLY A 23 -0.89 -2.99 -13.65
C GLY A 23 0.51 -2.99 -14.28
N ALA A 24 0.97 -1.86 -14.87
CA ALA A 24 2.32 -1.79 -15.45
C ALA A 24 3.38 -2.16 -14.41
N GLY A 25 4.27 -3.10 -14.75
CA GLY A 25 5.33 -3.59 -13.88
C GLY A 25 4.95 -4.81 -13.04
N LEU A 26 3.72 -5.32 -13.13
CA LEU A 26 3.35 -6.58 -12.50
C LEU A 26 4.22 -7.71 -13.08
N GLY A 27 4.87 -8.48 -12.20
CA GLY A 27 5.76 -9.56 -12.61
C GLY A 27 7.20 -9.14 -12.97
N LEU A 28 7.53 -7.85 -12.98
CA LEU A 28 8.84 -7.35 -13.42
C LEU A 28 9.82 -7.02 -12.28
N ARG A 29 9.40 -7.07 -11.04
CA ARG A 29 10.25 -6.83 -9.87
C ARG A 29 9.98 -7.81 -8.75
N ASP A 30 10.90 -7.89 -7.82
CA ASP A 30 10.78 -8.63 -6.56
C ASP A 30 10.23 -7.71 -5.44
N PRO A 31 9.85 -8.25 -4.28
CA PRO A 31 9.42 -7.45 -3.12
C PRO A 31 10.52 -6.54 -2.59
N TRP A 32 10.19 -5.25 -2.35
CA TRP A 32 11.12 -4.25 -1.81
C TRP A 32 10.84 -3.92 -0.35
N PRO A 33 11.87 -3.74 0.49
CA PRO A 33 11.69 -3.27 1.86
C PRO A 33 10.90 -1.95 1.92
N ALA A 34 10.26 -1.65 3.06
CA ALA A 34 10.31 -2.38 4.34
C ALA A 34 9.25 -3.49 4.47
N ASP A 35 8.06 -3.36 3.89
CA ASP A 35 6.91 -4.21 4.24
C ASP A 35 6.67 -5.36 3.25
N GLU A 36 6.96 -5.16 1.94
CA GLU A 36 6.65 -6.16 0.91
C GLU A 36 7.34 -7.51 1.11
N PRO A 37 8.67 -7.57 1.43
CA PRO A 37 9.34 -8.85 1.67
C PRO A 37 8.77 -9.60 2.87
N ARG A 38 8.32 -8.88 3.90
CA ARG A 38 7.71 -9.45 5.09
C ARG A 38 6.45 -10.23 4.74
N PHE A 39 5.51 -9.59 4.03
CA PHE A 39 4.27 -10.26 3.68
C PHE A 39 4.49 -11.39 2.68
N ALA A 40 5.39 -11.21 1.71
CA ALA A 40 5.72 -12.24 0.74
C ALA A 40 6.42 -13.45 1.39
N LEU A 41 7.33 -13.22 2.36
CA LEU A 41 7.99 -14.29 3.12
C LEU A 41 6.97 -15.09 3.94
N VAL A 42 6.10 -14.39 4.68
CA VAL A 42 5.06 -15.06 5.48
C VAL A 42 4.12 -15.88 4.60
N ALA A 43 3.69 -15.32 3.46
CA ALA A 43 2.85 -16.05 2.51
C ALA A 43 3.57 -17.28 1.89
N LYS A 44 4.87 -17.16 1.61
CA LYS A 44 5.71 -18.28 1.16
C LYS A 44 5.78 -19.39 2.19
N GLN A 45 6.05 -19.02 3.45
CA GLN A 45 6.14 -19.99 4.55
C GLN A 45 4.81 -20.68 4.85
N MET A 46 3.67 -19.97 4.71
CA MET A 46 2.33 -20.60 4.78
C MET A 46 2.14 -21.72 3.77
N ILE A 47 2.64 -21.54 2.54
CA ILE A 47 2.54 -22.56 1.49
C ILE A 47 3.49 -23.73 1.78
N GLU A 48 4.72 -23.43 2.22
CA GLU A 48 5.75 -24.42 2.49
C GLU A 48 5.43 -25.29 3.72
N SER A 49 4.85 -24.71 4.77
CA SER A 49 4.47 -25.41 6.00
C SER A 49 3.08 -26.03 5.95
N GLY A 50 2.18 -25.51 5.09
CA GLY A 50 0.76 -25.84 5.11
C GLY A 50 -0.03 -25.17 6.25
N ASP A 51 0.63 -24.40 7.12
CA ASP A 51 -0.02 -23.66 8.21
C ASP A 51 -0.50 -22.28 7.74
N TRP A 52 -1.78 -22.18 7.43
CA TRP A 52 -2.42 -20.93 6.98
C TRP A 52 -3.03 -20.15 8.14
N LEU A 53 -3.12 -20.76 9.31
CA LEU A 53 -3.83 -20.16 10.43
C LEU A 53 -2.90 -19.35 11.34
N PHE A 54 -1.68 -19.86 11.53
CA PHE A 54 -0.63 -19.23 12.32
C PHE A 54 0.56 -18.82 11.45
N PRO A 55 0.58 -17.57 10.98
CA PRO A 55 1.67 -17.05 10.16
C PRO A 55 3.02 -17.15 10.86
N HIS A 56 4.07 -17.47 10.10
CA HIS A 56 5.45 -17.52 10.58
C HIS A 56 6.33 -16.50 9.86
N ARG A 57 7.33 -16.00 10.57
CA ARG A 57 8.43 -15.18 10.03
C ARG A 57 9.74 -15.80 10.50
N GLY A 58 10.39 -16.56 9.66
CA GLY A 58 11.42 -17.50 10.08
C GLY A 58 10.78 -18.62 10.89
N HIS A 59 11.36 -18.94 12.04
CA HIS A 59 10.82 -19.92 12.98
C HIS A 59 9.81 -19.33 13.97
N GLU A 60 9.67 -18.00 14.01
CA GLU A 60 8.81 -17.32 14.99
C GLU A 60 7.40 -17.07 14.45
N LEU A 61 6.39 -17.20 15.32
CA LEU A 61 5.02 -16.81 15.00
C LEU A 61 4.92 -15.31 14.73
N TYR A 62 4.26 -14.96 13.65
CA TYR A 62 4.08 -13.57 13.20
C TYR A 62 2.71 -13.02 13.63
N SER A 63 2.67 -12.35 14.77
CA SER A 63 1.46 -11.76 15.37
C SER A 63 1.23 -10.29 15.04
N ASP A 64 2.11 -9.64 14.24
CA ASP A 64 2.02 -8.20 13.97
C ASP A 64 0.78 -7.80 13.16
N LYS A 65 0.26 -8.71 12.33
CA LYS A 65 -0.90 -8.50 11.45
C LYS A 65 -1.73 -9.77 11.28
N PRO A 66 -3.07 -9.63 11.14
CA PRO A 66 -3.92 -10.73 10.71
C PRO A 66 -3.56 -11.24 9.31
N PRO A 67 -3.85 -12.51 8.97
CA PRO A 67 -3.27 -13.20 7.82
C PRO A 67 -3.92 -12.92 6.45
N VAL A 68 -5.04 -12.22 6.39
CA VAL A 68 -5.88 -12.12 5.17
C VAL A 68 -5.09 -11.65 3.94
N PHE A 69 -4.18 -10.68 4.10
CA PHE A 69 -3.39 -10.21 2.97
C PHE A 69 -2.40 -11.29 2.48
N MET A 70 -1.77 -12.01 3.40
CA MET A 70 -0.85 -13.09 3.08
C MET A 70 -1.58 -14.30 2.47
N TRP A 71 -2.79 -14.60 2.92
CA TRP A 71 -3.66 -15.60 2.25
C TRP A 71 -3.90 -15.26 0.79
N LEU A 72 -4.23 -14.00 0.49
CA LEU A 72 -4.45 -13.58 -0.89
C LEU A 72 -3.18 -13.70 -1.74
N GLN A 73 -1.99 -13.42 -1.17
CA GLN A 73 -0.71 -13.63 -1.85
C GLN A 73 -0.43 -15.13 -2.07
N ALA A 74 -0.68 -15.96 -1.07
CA ALA A 74 -0.50 -17.41 -1.16
C ALA A 74 -1.45 -18.03 -2.19
N ILE A 75 -2.74 -17.63 -2.20
CA ILE A 75 -3.72 -18.05 -3.22
C ILE A 75 -3.28 -17.58 -4.61
N ALA A 76 -2.80 -16.34 -4.75
CA ALA A 76 -2.30 -15.86 -6.03
C ALA A 76 -1.10 -16.68 -6.51
N TYR A 77 -0.18 -17.05 -5.60
CA TYR A 77 0.95 -17.89 -5.96
C TYR A 77 0.54 -19.31 -6.38
N THR A 78 -0.34 -19.95 -5.62
CA THR A 78 -0.83 -21.29 -5.97
C THR A 78 -1.58 -21.31 -7.31
N THR A 79 -2.16 -20.17 -7.70
CA THR A 79 -2.89 -20.04 -8.97
C THR A 79 -1.96 -19.76 -10.16
N PHE A 80 -1.00 -18.86 -9.99
CA PHE A 80 -0.16 -18.37 -11.10
C PHE A 80 1.26 -18.96 -11.14
N GLY A 81 1.73 -19.60 -10.06
CA GLY A 81 3.06 -20.19 -9.97
C GLY A 81 4.22 -19.19 -9.99
N ASN A 82 3.96 -17.89 -9.88
CA ASN A 82 4.96 -16.83 -10.03
C ASN A 82 4.88 -15.81 -8.88
N TRP A 83 5.92 -15.78 -8.04
CA TRP A 83 5.98 -14.86 -6.91
C TRP A 83 6.01 -13.37 -7.31
N ARG A 84 6.65 -13.02 -8.42
CA ARG A 84 6.70 -11.64 -8.92
C ARG A 84 5.32 -11.10 -9.32
N VAL A 85 4.39 -11.99 -9.66
CA VAL A 85 2.98 -11.65 -9.91
C VAL A 85 2.20 -11.70 -8.59
N ALA A 86 2.33 -12.80 -7.85
CA ALA A 86 1.51 -13.12 -6.71
C ALA A 86 1.57 -12.09 -5.59
N PHE A 87 2.77 -11.54 -5.28
CA PHE A 87 2.90 -10.62 -4.16
C PHE A 87 2.22 -9.26 -4.39
N LEU A 88 2.12 -8.79 -5.65
CA LEU A 88 1.49 -7.51 -6.01
C LEU A 88 0.01 -7.63 -6.37
N LEU A 89 -0.44 -8.79 -6.83
CA LEU A 89 -1.79 -8.99 -7.37
C LEU A 89 -2.90 -8.62 -6.40
N PRO A 90 -2.85 -8.94 -5.09
CA PRO A 90 -3.88 -8.53 -4.14
C PRO A 90 -4.04 -7.01 -4.04
N SER A 91 -2.93 -6.25 -4.04
CA SER A 91 -2.96 -4.78 -4.01
C SER A 91 -3.56 -4.20 -5.28
N LEU A 92 -3.21 -4.75 -6.46
CA LEU A 92 -3.78 -4.34 -7.75
C LEU A 92 -5.29 -4.55 -7.78
N LEU A 93 -5.76 -5.75 -7.39
CA LEU A 93 -7.18 -6.08 -7.39
C LEU A 93 -7.96 -5.21 -6.40
N ALA A 94 -7.41 -4.97 -5.21
CA ALA A 94 -7.99 -4.08 -4.21
C ALA A 94 -8.12 -2.65 -4.71
N ALA A 95 -7.11 -2.13 -5.41
CA ALA A 95 -7.16 -0.79 -6.01
C ALA A 95 -8.19 -0.70 -7.15
N LEU A 96 -8.27 -1.69 -8.03
CA LEU A 96 -9.29 -1.75 -9.07
C LEU A 96 -10.71 -1.86 -8.47
N GLY A 97 -10.87 -2.66 -7.40
CA GLY A 97 -12.13 -2.76 -6.65
C GLY A 97 -12.53 -1.43 -5.99
N THR A 98 -11.56 -0.71 -5.43
CA THR A 98 -11.77 0.63 -4.86
C THR A 98 -12.23 1.63 -5.93
N LEU A 99 -11.58 1.64 -7.10
CA LEU A 99 -12.00 2.46 -8.25
C LEU A 99 -13.40 2.10 -8.71
N TRP A 100 -13.71 0.80 -8.78
CA TRP A 100 -15.03 0.34 -9.16
C TRP A 100 -16.10 0.85 -8.19
N CYS A 101 -15.90 0.75 -6.88
CA CYS A 101 -16.83 1.26 -5.88
C CYS A 101 -17.09 2.77 -6.06
N VAL A 102 -16.04 3.56 -6.28
CA VAL A 102 -16.16 5.02 -6.45
C VAL A 102 -16.86 5.37 -7.76
N VAL A 103 -16.50 4.72 -8.86
CA VAL A 103 -17.11 4.97 -10.19
C VAL A 103 -18.57 4.57 -10.20
N ASP A 104 -18.91 3.39 -9.69
CA ASP A 104 -20.31 2.92 -9.66
C ASP A 104 -21.15 3.78 -8.71
N LEU A 105 -20.65 4.07 -7.51
CA LEU A 105 -21.37 4.92 -6.55
C LEU A 105 -21.60 6.33 -7.10
N GLY A 106 -20.58 6.95 -7.69
CA GLY A 106 -20.70 8.25 -8.36
C GLY A 106 -21.67 8.23 -9.53
N SER A 107 -21.70 7.13 -10.29
CA SER A 107 -22.62 6.92 -11.40
C SER A 107 -24.07 6.81 -10.92
N ARG A 108 -24.31 6.12 -9.82
CA ARG A 108 -25.62 5.93 -9.22
C ARG A 108 -26.14 7.18 -8.52
N LEU A 109 -25.29 7.89 -7.81
CA LEU A 109 -25.68 9.09 -7.06
C LEU A 109 -25.94 10.29 -7.96
N TRP A 110 -25.25 10.39 -9.09
CA TRP A 110 -25.37 11.50 -10.05
C TRP A 110 -25.53 10.98 -11.49
N THR A 111 -24.42 10.81 -12.19
CA THR A 111 -24.40 10.33 -13.57
C THR A 111 -23.14 9.51 -13.83
N ARG A 112 -23.16 8.65 -14.85
CA ARG A 112 -22.01 7.85 -15.26
C ARG A 112 -20.74 8.70 -15.48
N ARG A 113 -20.87 9.89 -16.08
CA ARG A 113 -19.73 10.82 -16.27
C ARG A 113 -19.16 11.28 -14.93
N VAL A 114 -20.01 11.58 -13.97
CA VAL A 114 -19.58 11.98 -12.62
C VAL A 114 -18.81 10.85 -11.95
N GLY A 115 -19.28 9.60 -12.09
CA GLY A 115 -18.53 8.43 -11.61
C GLY A 115 -17.14 8.35 -12.22
N LEU A 116 -17.03 8.50 -13.54
CA LEU A 116 -15.72 8.51 -14.21
C LEU A 116 -14.81 9.65 -13.75
N TYR A 117 -15.36 10.87 -13.57
CA TYR A 117 -14.58 11.99 -13.02
C TYR A 117 -14.06 11.71 -11.61
N ALA A 118 -14.89 11.13 -10.75
CA ALA A 118 -14.46 10.70 -9.42
C ALA A 118 -13.37 9.60 -9.51
N GLY A 119 -13.53 8.64 -10.41
CA GLY A 119 -12.54 7.61 -10.69
C GLY A 119 -11.20 8.17 -11.16
N TYR A 120 -11.19 9.11 -12.11
CA TYR A 120 -9.97 9.79 -12.55
C TYR A 120 -9.31 10.61 -11.43
N ALA A 121 -10.10 11.30 -10.61
CA ALA A 121 -9.58 12.06 -9.48
C ALA A 121 -8.90 11.15 -8.44
N LEU A 122 -9.43 9.94 -8.23
CA LEU A 122 -8.83 8.95 -7.35
C LEU A 122 -7.60 8.30 -7.99
N LEU A 123 -7.72 7.81 -9.23
CA LEU A 123 -6.65 7.11 -9.95
C LEU A 123 -5.37 7.95 -10.03
N PHE A 124 -5.48 9.25 -10.30
CA PHE A 124 -4.32 10.11 -10.48
C PHE A 124 -3.88 10.85 -9.22
N ALA A 125 -4.50 10.62 -8.06
CA ALA A 125 -3.92 11.04 -6.80
C ALA A 125 -2.67 10.19 -6.52
N LEU A 126 -1.51 10.84 -6.35
CA LEU A 126 -0.20 10.15 -6.26
C LEU A 126 -0.20 9.05 -5.21
N GLN A 127 -0.75 9.31 -4.02
CA GLN A 127 -0.78 8.36 -2.92
C GLN A 127 -1.55 7.09 -3.29
N PHE A 128 -2.68 7.21 -3.98
CA PHE A 128 -3.49 6.06 -4.36
C PHE A 128 -2.73 5.12 -5.30
N THR A 129 -2.20 5.65 -6.39
CA THR A 129 -1.48 4.84 -7.38
C THR A 129 -0.14 4.32 -6.84
N TRP A 130 0.57 5.13 -6.04
CA TRP A 130 1.79 4.71 -5.36
C TRP A 130 1.55 3.52 -4.43
N GLN A 131 0.51 3.58 -3.61
CA GLN A 131 0.17 2.48 -2.70
C GLN A 131 -0.37 1.25 -3.44
N ALA A 132 -1.13 1.43 -4.50
CA ALA A 132 -1.62 0.33 -5.34
C ALA A 132 -0.49 -0.48 -6.01
N LYS A 133 0.67 0.15 -6.26
CA LYS A 133 1.87 -0.50 -6.81
C LYS A 133 2.78 -1.13 -5.76
N LYS A 134 2.36 -1.14 -4.49
CA LYS A 134 3.07 -1.79 -3.39
C LYS A 134 2.30 -2.97 -2.85
N ALA A 135 3.02 -4.02 -2.48
CA ALA A 135 2.45 -5.16 -1.77
C ALA A 135 2.32 -4.86 -0.28
N GLN A 136 1.38 -4.01 0.07
CA GLN A 136 1.05 -3.63 1.43
C GLN A 136 -0.41 -3.96 1.76
N ILE A 137 -0.70 -4.11 3.05
CA ILE A 137 -2.08 -4.38 3.51
C ILE A 137 -2.98 -3.16 3.25
N ASP A 138 -2.40 -1.96 3.17
CA ASP A 138 -3.14 -0.70 3.08
C ASP A 138 -4.08 -0.60 1.87
N PRO A 139 -3.70 -0.95 0.63
CA PRO A 139 -4.63 -0.99 -0.49
C PRO A 139 -5.85 -1.90 -0.25
N LEU A 140 -5.62 -3.07 0.39
CA LEU A 140 -6.70 -4.01 0.71
C LEU A 140 -7.65 -3.42 1.76
N VAL A 141 -7.13 -2.76 2.78
CA VAL A 141 -7.93 -2.09 3.82
C VAL A 141 -8.72 -0.93 3.23
N VAL A 142 -8.11 -0.14 2.32
CA VAL A 142 -8.81 0.93 1.59
C VAL A 142 -9.96 0.38 0.78
N PHE A 143 -9.77 -0.77 0.14
CA PHE A 143 -10.86 -1.46 -0.58
C PHE A 143 -11.99 -1.87 0.36
N TRP A 144 -11.69 -2.53 1.48
CA TRP A 144 -12.72 -2.95 2.44
C TRP A 144 -13.48 -1.77 3.04
N ILE A 145 -12.78 -0.71 3.43
CA ILE A 145 -13.40 0.51 3.96
C ILE A 145 -14.26 1.18 2.87
N THR A 146 -13.79 1.25 1.63
CA THR A 146 -14.54 1.85 0.53
C THR A 146 -15.78 1.02 0.17
N LEU A 147 -15.66 -0.32 0.16
CA LEU A 147 -16.78 -1.24 -0.05
C LEU A 147 -17.78 -1.15 1.11
N GLY A 148 -17.29 -1.00 2.34
CA GLY A 148 -18.12 -0.73 3.52
C GLY A 148 -18.94 0.54 3.35
N ASN A 149 -18.26 1.66 3.04
CA ASN A 149 -18.93 2.93 2.75
C ASN A 149 -19.88 2.86 1.54
N TYR A 150 -19.51 2.11 0.50
CA TYR A 150 -20.34 1.88 -0.67
C TYR A 150 -21.67 1.21 -0.28
N GLY A 151 -21.62 0.13 0.51
CA GLY A 151 -22.80 -0.58 0.98
C GLY A 151 -23.68 0.30 1.85
N LEU A 152 -23.10 0.97 2.85
CA LEU A 152 -23.81 1.85 3.78
C LEU A 152 -24.43 3.06 3.06
N LEU A 153 -23.69 3.75 2.19
CA LEU A 153 -24.23 4.89 1.44
C LEU A 153 -25.34 4.48 0.48
N ARG A 154 -25.25 3.32 -0.15
CA ARG A 154 -26.33 2.81 -1.00
C ARG A 154 -27.60 2.52 -0.21
N HIS A 155 -27.48 1.92 0.99
CA HIS A 155 -28.63 1.70 1.85
C HIS A 155 -29.27 3.00 2.32
N VAL A 156 -28.46 3.91 2.87
CA VAL A 156 -28.92 5.15 3.51
C VAL A 156 -29.46 6.16 2.50
N LEU A 157 -28.83 6.31 1.30
CA LEU A 157 -29.21 7.28 0.29
C LEU A 157 -30.31 6.78 -0.66
N GLN A 158 -30.59 5.48 -0.73
CA GLN A 158 -31.63 4.94 -1.57
C GLN A 158 -33.02 5.38 -1.10
N THR A 159 -33.18 5.49 0.22
CA THR A 159 -34.43 6.01 0.84
C THR A 159 -34.69 7.46 0.44
N ALA A 160 -33.67 8.27 0.19
CA ALA A 160 -33.81 9.64 -0.31
C ALA A 160 -34.46 9.73 -1.71
N ARG A 161 -34.55 8.61 -2.43
CA ARG A 161 -35.18 8.48 -3.76
C ARG A 161 -36.54 7.83 -3.74
N ASN A 162 -37.21 7.73 -2.59
CA ASN A 162 -38.44 6.99 -2.38
C ASN A 162 -38.38 5.50 -2.78
N GLN A 163 -37.19 4.94 -2.80
CA GLN A 163 -36.96 3.50 -2.93
C GLN A 163 -36.81 2.90 -1.53
N GLY A 164 -37.33 1.70 -1.30
CA GLY A 164 -37.24 1.03 -0.01
C GLY A 164 -35.81 0.77 0.45
N PRO A 165 -35.59 0.40 1.72
CA PRO A 165 -34.27 0.13 2.27
C PRO A 165 -33.58 -1.03 1.54
N ASN A 166 -32.28 -0.90 1.26
CA ASN A 166 -31.49 -1.92 0.58
C ASN A 166 -30.71 -2.77 1.60
N TRP A 167 -31.36 -3.80 2.13
CA TRP A 167 -30.78 -4.65 3.17
C TRP A 167 -29.55 -5.46 2.72
N PRO A 168 -29.48 -6.00 1.49
CA PRO A 168 -28.25 -6.63 1.00
C PRO A 168 -27.05 -5.68 1.02
N MET A 169 -27.22 -4.41 0.67
CA MET A 169 -26.14 -3.42 0.72
C MET A 169 -25.78 -3.05 2.16
N TRP A 170 -26.78 -3.04 3.07
CA TRP A 170 -26.53 -2.88 4.50
C TRP A 170 -25.61 -3.99 5.03
N MET A 171 -25.98 -5.25 4.79
CA MET A 171 -25.17 -6.41 5.18
C MET A 171 -23.76 -6.37 4.56
N LEU A 172 -23.66 -6.05 3.26
CA LEU A 172 -22.39 -5.90 2.56
C LEU A 172 -21.49 -4.86 3.24
N GLY A 173 -22.07 -3.71 3.65
CA GLY A 173 -21.33 -2.64 4.33
C GLY A 173 -20.70 -3.10 5.64
N TRP A 174 -21.45 -3.85 6.45
CA TRP A 174 -20.99 -4.40 7.72
C TRP A 174 -20.01 -5.56 7.54
N ALA A 175 -20.26 -6.48 6.61
CA ALA A 175 -19.36 -7.58 6.31
C ALA A 175 -18.00 -7.08 5.79
N ALA A 176 -18.01 -6.05 4.91
CA ALA A 176 -16.78 -5.43 4.43
C ALA A 176 -15.99 -4.75 5.57
N ALA A 177 -16.69 -4.11 6.53
CA ALA A 177 -16.05 -3.58 7.73
C ALA A 177 -15.33 -4.66 8.52
N ALA A 178 -15.96 -5.83 8.71
CA ALA A 178 -15.37 -6.96 9.42
C ALA A 178 -14.16 -7.55 8.69
N LEU A 179 -14.25 -7.75 7.37
CA LEU A 179 -13.13 -8.20 6.54
C LEU A 179 -11.97 -7.21 6.59
N GLY A 180 -12.27 -5.91 6.66
CA GLY A 180 -11.29 -4.88 6.92
C GLY A 180 -10.63 -5.00 8.29
N VAL A 181 -11.40 -5.32 9.35
CA VAL A 181 -10.90 -5.52 10.72
C VAL A 181 -9.94 -6.72 10.77
N ILE A 182 -10.33 -7.86 10.20
CA ILE A 182 -9.45 -9.05 10.17
C ILE A 182 -8.31 -8.95 9.14
N SER A 183 -8.25 -7.85 8.36
CA SER A 183 -7.09 -7.51 7.54
C SER A 183 -6.12 -6.56 8.29
N LYS A 184 -6.64 -5.52 8.95
CA LYS A 184 -5.86 -4.51 9.70
C LYS A 184 -6.76 -3.70 10.64
N GLY A 185 -7.32 -4.23 11.66
CA GLY A 185 -8.07 -3.54 12.73
C GLY A 185 -8.87 -2.26 12.35
N VAL A 186 -8.25 -1.32 11.64
CA VAL A 186 -8.84 -0.04 11.21
C VAL A 186 -9.96 -0.18 10.16
N GLY A 187 -10.24 -1.36 9.66
CA GLY A 187 -11.36 -1.62 8.75
C GLY A 187 -12.72 -1.19 9.30
N ILE A 188 -12.86 -1.14 10.61
CA ILE A 188 -14.05 -0.64 11.33
C ILE A 188 -14.41 0.81 10.97
N LEU A 189 -13.46 1.59 10.45
CA LEU A 189 -13.68 3.00 10.11
C LEU A 189 -14.82 3.23 9.12
N SER A 190 -15.17 2.25 8.28
CA SER A 190 -16.36 2.36 7.41
C SER A 190 -17.64 2.60 8.21
N LEU A 191 -17.76 2.00 9.41
CA LEU A 191 -18.93 2.19 10.28
C LEU A 191 -19.04 3.60 10.88
N LEU A 192 -17.97 4.40 10.86
CA LEU A 192 -18.05 5.83 11.20
C LEU A 192 -19.01 6.59 10.26
N MET A 193 -19.35 6.03 9.07
CA MET A 193 -20.36 6.59 8.20
C MET A 193 -21.75 6.67 8.86
N LEU A 194 -22.01 5.81 9.82
CA LEU A 194 -23.28 5.81 10.57
C LEU A 194 -23.45 7.04 11.46
N VAL A 195 -22.35 7.66 11.90
CA VAL A 195 -22.39 8.89 12.71
C VAL A 195 -23.00 10.06 11.94
N PRO A 196 -22.44 10.51 10.79
CA PRO A 196 -23.06 11.58 10.03
C PRO A 196 -24.43 11.17 9.45
N ALA A 197 -24.67 9.89 9.14
CA ALA A 197 -25.97 9.41 8.67
C ALA A 197 -27.04 9.52 9.76
N GLY A 198 -26.75 9.12 11.00
CA GLY A 198 -27.62 9.26 12.16
C GLY A 198 -27.93 10.73 12.46
N LEU A 199 -26.88 11.58 12.54
CA LEU A 199 -27.06 13.02 12.78
C LEU A 199 -27.87 13.70 11.68
N ALA A 200 -27.66 13.33 10.41
CA ALA A 200 -28.43 13.85 9.28
C ALA A 200 -29.90 13.41 9.39
N SER A 201 -30.16 12.16 9.74
CA SER A 201 -31.50 11.62 9.95
C SER A 201 -32.25 12.38 11.06
N LEU A 202 -31.60 12.62 12.21
CA LEU A 202 -32.16 13.36 13.34
C LEU A 202 -32.45 14.83 13.01
N ARG A 203 -31.65 15.43 12.12
CA ARG A 203 -31.82 16.84 11.69
C ARG A 203 -32.77 17.00 10.49
N GLY A 204 -33.49 15.98 10.11
CA GLY A 204 -34.47 16.01 9.01
C GLY A 204 -33.85 16.19 7.62
N TRP A 205 -32.57 15.81 7.43
CA TRP A 205 -32.01 15.65 6.10
C TRP A 205 -32.63 14.41 5.47
N ASN A 206 -32.77 14.39 4.17
CA ASN A 206 -33.42 13.29 3.46
C ASN A 206 -32.60 11.98 3.51
N VAL A 207 -32.36 11.50 4.74
CA VAL A 207 -31.56 10.31 5.09
C VAL A 207 -32.34 9.53 6.14
N LYS A 208 -32.46 8.21 6.00
CA LYS A 208 -33.09 7.36 7.01
C LYS A 208 -32.18 6.19 7.36
N VAL A 209 -31.88 6.06 8.65
CA VAL A 209 -31.29 4.86 9.23
C VAL A 209 -32.43 4.09 9.92
N HIS A 210 -32.84 2.97 9.37
CA HIS A 210 -34.03 2.23 9.79
C HIS A 210 -33.82 1.42 11.09
N VAL A 211 -33.42 2.10 12.18
CA VAL A 211 -33.04 1.46 13.46
C VAL A 211 -34.19 0.69 14.13
N ARG A 212 -35.44 1.01 13.79
CA ARG A 212 -36.65 0.33 14.35
C ARG A 212 -37.03 -0.93 13.58
N ASP A 213 -36.49 -1.18 12.39
CA ASP A 213 -36.72 -2.39 11.61
C ASP A 213 -35.83 -3.50 12.15
N ALA A 214 -36.40 -4.66 12.45
CA ALA A 214 -35.65 -5.82 12.95
C ALA A 214 -34.49 -6.23 12.00
N ARG A 215 -34.65 -6.00 10.70
CA ARG A 215 -33.58 -6.24 9.68
C ARG A 215 -32.36 -5.35 9.84
N PHE A 216 -32.43 -4.27 10.64
CA PHE A 216 -31.25 -3.49 11.02
C PHE A 216 -30.14 -4.36 11.62
N TRP A 217 -30.54 -5.35 12.45
CA TRP A 217 -29.59 -6.25 13.13
C TRP A 217 -28.90 -7.24 12.21
N LEU A 218 -29.38 -7.41 10.96
CA LEU A 218 -28.67 -8.20 9.94
C LEU A 218 -27.28 -7.61 9.62
N GLY A 219 -27.08 -6.31 9.78
CA GLY A 219 -25.77 -5.68 9.62
C GLY A 219 -24.77 -6.13 10.67
N PRO A 220 -25.00 -5.84 11.98
CA PRO A 220 -24.17 -6.37 13.05
C PRO A 220 -23.93 -7.87 12.98
N LEU A 221 -24.97 -8.67 12.65
CA LEU A 221 -24.83 -10.11 12.45
C LEU A 221 -23.86 -10.43 11.30
N ALA A 222 -23.98 -9.76 10.16
CA ALA A 222 -23.08 -9.94 9.03
C ALA A 222 -21.62 -9.57 9.39
N PHE A 223 -21.41 -8.55 10.23
CA PHE A 223 -20.09 -8.20 10.76
C PHE A 223 -19.52 -9.36 11.61
N VAL A 224 -20.30 -9.84 12.58
CA VAL A 224 -19.85 -10.94 13.46
C VAL A 224 -19.53 -12.18 12.65
N LEU A 225 -20.41 -12.60 11.74
CA LEU A 225 -20.19 -13.78 10.90
C LEU A 225 -18.92 -13.64 10.04
N ALA A 226 -18.70 -12.49 9.42
CA ALA A 226 -17.52 -12.26 8.60
C ALA A 226 -16.23 -12.22 9.43
N ALA A 227 -16.25 -11.65 10.64
CA ALA A 227 -15.10 -11.66 11.55
C ALA A 227 -14.78 -13.08 12.05
N CYS A 228 -15.81 -13.86 12.35
CA CYS A 228 -15.69 -15.24 12.84
C CYS A 228 -15.03 -16.19 11.83
N VAL A 229 -15.02 -15.88 10.54
CA VAL A 229 -14.36 -16.70 9.50
C VAL A 229 -12.90 -17.00 9.85
N TRP A 230 -12.20 -16.07 10.46
CA TRP A 230 -10.82 -16.25 10.90
C TRP A 230 -10.70 -16.32 12.43
N LEU A 231 -11.40 -15.46 13.18
CA LEU A 231 -11.21 -15.37 14.63
C LEU A 231 -11.56 -16.68 15.33
N VAL A 232 -12.67 -17.33 14.97
CA VAL A 232 -13.10 -18.57 15.64
C VAL A 232 -12.13 -19.73 15.35
N PRO A 233 -11.77 -20.06 14.10
CA PRO A 233 -10.78 -21.10 13.85
C PRO A 233 -9.44 -20.84 14.55
N MET A 234 -8.95 -19.59 14.53
CA MET A 234 -7.70 -19.20 15.18
C MET A 234 -7.77 -19.42 16.69
N MET A 235 -8.85 -18.97 17.35
CA MET A 235 -9.01 -19.13 18.80
C MET A 235 -9.12 -20.60 19.21
N VAL A 236 -9.93 -21.39 18.49
CA VAL A 236 -10.11 -22.83 18.75
C VAL A 236 -8.77 -23.56 18.60
N ALA A 237 -8.04 -23.28 17.52
CA ALA A 237 -6.75 -23.90 17.29
C ALA A 237 -5.69 -23.45 18.32
N ALA A 238 -5.63 -22.16 18.68
CA ALA A 238 -4.68 -21.64 19.67
C ALA A 238 -4.92 -22.25 21.08
N ILE A 239 -6.17 -22.50 21.45
CA ILE A 239 -6.51 -23.16 22.72
C ILE A 239 -6.18 -24.65 22.67
N GLY A 240 -6.38 -25.30 21.52
CA GLY A 240 -6.13 -26.72 21.30
C GLY A 240 -4.65 -27.10 21.19
N HIS A 241 -3.76 -26.15 20.83
CA HIS A 241 -2.33 -26.42 20.76
C HIS A 241 -1.67 -26.46 22.17
N ALA A 242 -0.74 -27.40 22.36
CA ALA A 242 -0.04 -27.57 23.65
C ALA A 242 1.02 -26.46 23.89
N GLY A 243 1.51 -25.78 22.85
CA GLY A 243 2.58 -24.78 22.97
C GLY A 243 2.05 -23.43 23.51
N PRO A 244 2.76 -22.81 24.47
CA PRO A 244 2.39 -21.51 25.04
C PRO A 244 2.46 -20.38 24.00
N GLU A 245 3.25 -20.53 22.95
CA GLU A 245 3.43 -19.56 21.87
C GLU A 245 2.15 -19.29 21.09
N TYR A 246 1.26 -20.28 20.90
CA TYR A 246 -0.02 -20.10 20.21
C TYR A 246 -1.01 -19.26 21.03
N ARG A 247 -1.00 -19.43 22.36
CA ARG A 247 -1.80 -18.57 23.26
C ARG A 247 -1.25 -17.15 23.29
N ALA A 248 0.09 -17.01 23.35
CA ALA A 248 0.73 -15.70 23.29
C ALA A 248 0.43 -14.99 21.95
N TYR A 249 0.40 -15.72 20.84
CA TYR A 249 -0.02 -15.20 19.53
C TYR A 249 -1.46 -14.67 19.57
N MET A 250 -2.40 -15.46 20.10
CA MET A 250 -3.81 -15.06 20.24
C MET A 250 -3.94 -13.79 21.08
N ASP A 251 -3.28 -13.72 22.24
CA ASP A 251 -3.32 -12.58 23.15
C ASP A 251 -2.71 -11.32 22.50
N ASP A 252 -1.60 -11.48 21.76
CA ASP A 252 -0.96 -10.37 21.06
C ASP A 252 -1.87 -9.78 19.97
N ILE A 253 -2.50 -10.63 19.17
CA ILE A 253 -3.43 -10.19 18.11
C ILE A 253 -4.69 -9.52 18.69
N LEU A 254 -5.31 -10.13 19.71
CA LEU A 254 -6.59 -9.65 20.24
C LEU A 254 -6.44 -8.42 21.13
N LEU A 255 -5.39 -8.38 21.99
CA LEU A 255 -5.26 -7.34 23.01
C LEU A 255 -4.20 -6.30 22.66
N ARG A 256 -2.99 -6.73 22.30
CA ARG A 256 -1.85 -5.84 22.15
C ARG A 256 -1.92 -5.03 20.87
N GLN A 257 -2.31 -5.66 19.76
CA GLN A 257 -2.44 -4.98 18.47
C GLN A 257 -3.65 -4.04 18.42
N THR A 258 -4.65 -4.25 19.26
CA THR A 258 -5.87 -3.43 19.32
C THR A 258 -5.76 -2.31 20.35
N ALA A 259 -5.40 -2.61 21.60
CA ALA A 259 -5.41 -1.62 22.70
C ALA A 259 -4.12 -0.78 22.80
N LYS A 260 -2.93 -1.41 22.68
CA LYS A 260 -1.65 -0.68 22.88
C LYS A 260 -1.30 0.26 21.73
N ARG A 261 -1.69 -0.03 20.50
CA ARG A 261 -1.41 0.85 19.35
C ARG A 261 -2.10 2.20 19.39
N TYR A 262 -3.28 2.28 20.00
CA TYR A 262 -4.01 3.54 20.12
C TYR A 262 -3.62 4.33 21.38
N GLY A 263 -3.17 3.66 22.45
CA GLY A 263 -2.86 4.28 23.73
C GLY A 263 -1.39 4.70 23.92
N ALA A 264 -0.44 4.11 23.20
CA ALA A 264 1.00 4.32 23.45
C ALA A 264 1.81 4.34 22.14
N SER A 265 1.35 5.08 21.12
CA SER A 265 2.13 5.23 19.86
C SER A 265 3.17 6.35 19.99
N TRP A 266 4.29 6.06 20.64
CA TRP A 266 5.45 6.95 20.72
C TRP A 266 6.33 6.89 19.46
N ASP A 267 6.23 5.80 18.69
CA ASP A 267 6.94 5.65 17.42
C ASP A 267 6.33 6.55 16.34
N HIS A 268 7.17 7.26 15.57
CA HIS A 268 6.78 8.15 14.48
C HIS A 268 5.97 9.38 14.92
N GLY A 269 6.38 10.04 16.02
CA GLY A 269 5.77 11.28 16.47
C GLY A 269 5.75 12.35 15.37
N GLN A 270 4.55 12.86 15.03
CA GLN A 270 4.33 13.88 14.00
C GLN A 270 3.38 14.95 14.51
N PRO A 271 3.50 16.21 14.05
CA PRO A 271 2.63 17.30 14.48
C PRO A 271 1.17 17.09 14.06
N LEU A 272 0.24 17.83 14.69
CA LEU A 272 -1.19 17.74 14.39
C LEU A 272 -1.52 18.01 12.91
N TRP A 273 -0.79 18.92 12.26
CA TRP A 273 -1.00 19.31 10.86
C TRP A 273 -0.34 18.39 9.84
N TYR A 274 0.37 17.35 10.26
CA TYR A 274 1.06 16.41 9.39
C TYR A 274 0.22 15.93 8.19
N PHE A 275 -1.04 15.61 8.43
CA PHE A 275 -1.90 15.15 7.35
C PHE A 275 -2.32 16.25 6.36
N ILE A 276 -2.18 17.52 6.71
CA ILE A 276 -2.34 18.63 5.75
C ILE A 276 -1.18 18.58 4.76
N GLU A 277 0.04 18.36 5.22
CA GLU A 277 1.23 18.20 4.38
C GLU A 277 1.11 16.96 3.47
N VAL A 278 0.67 15.83 4.03
CA VAL A 278 0.42 14.60 3.26
C VAL A 278 -0.63 14.85 2.18
N MET A 279 -1.75 15.51 2.49
CA MET A 279 -2.76 15.86 1.48
C MET A 279 -2.19 16.80 0.42
N ALA A 280 -1.44 17.82 0.82
CA ALA A 280 -0.88 18.82 -0.11
C ALA A 280 0.14 18.22 -1.08
N THR A 281 0.89 17.20 -0.66
CA THR A 281 1.95 16.57 -1.45
C THR A 281 1.48 15.28 -2.14
N MET A 282 0.91 14.36 -1.38
CA MET A 282 0.59 13.01 -1.86
C MET A 282 -0.77 12.90 -2.57
N TRP A 283 -1.69 13.86 -2.38
CA TRP A 283 -2.98 13.87 -3.09
C TRP A 283 -2.95 14.75 -4.35
N LEU A 284 -1.75 15.19 -4.77
CA LEU A 284 -1.56 15.82 -6.07
C LEU A 284 -1.93 14.87 -7.22
N PRO A 285 -2.46 15.40 -8.34
CA PRO A 285 -2.91 16.77 -8.54
C PRO A 285 -4.33 17.06 -8.04
N THR A 286 -5.02 16.06 -7.49
CA THR A 286 -6.45 16.12 -7.11
C THR A 286 -6.72 17.19 -6.06
N VAL A 287 -5.80 17.36 -5.10
CA VAL A 287 -5.88 18.39 -4.05
C VAL A 287 -5.87 19.81 -4.59
N LEU A 288 -5.27 20.06 -5.76
CA LEU A 288 -5.23 21.37 -6.40
C LEU A 288 -6.62 21.91 -6.77
N ALA A 289 -7.65 21.06 -6.84
CA ALA A 289 -9.02 21.48 -7.08
C ALA A 289 -9.72 22.04 -5.82
N LEU A 290 -9.19 21.81 -4.60
CA LEU A 290 -9.83 22.15 -3.34
C LEU A 290 -10.18 23.64 -3.18
N PRO A 291 -9.34 24.61 -3.57
CA PRO A 291 -9.70 26.03 -3.43
C PRO A 291 -11.01 26.40 -4.12
N TRP A 292 -11.33 25.73 -5.22
CA TRP A 292 -12.61 25.93 -5.93
C TRP A 292 -13.71 24.97 -5.48
N ALA A 293 -13.36 23.81 -4.98
CA ALA A 293 -14.31 22.81 -4.51
C ALA A 293 -14.94 23.20 -3.16
N ILE A 294 -14.16 23.74 -2.21
CA ILE A 294 -14.64 24.09 -0.87
C ILE A 294 -15.83 25.06 -0.90
N PRO A 295 -15.80 26.20 -1.66
CA PRO A 295 -16.96 27.06 -1.75
C PRO A 295 -18.18 26.39 -2.41
N ALA A 296 -17.96 25.47 -3.35
CA ALA A 296 -19.04 24.71 -3.98
C ALA A 296 -19.66 23.70 -3.01
N TRP A 297 -18.85 22.97 -2.23
CA TRP A 297 -19.31 22.06 -1.17
C TRP A 297 -20.12 22.81 -0.11
N ARG A 298 -19.65 23.98 0.38
CA ARG A 298 -20.38 24.82 1.32
C ARG A 298 -21.80 25.14 0.81
N ARG A 299 -21.97 25.48 -0.47
CA ARG A 299 -23.29 25.75 -1.07
C ARG A 299 -24.18 24.50 -1.09
N ARG A 300 -23.60 23.32 -1.37
CA ARG A 300 -24.35 22.04 -1.37
C ARG A 300 -24.77 21.61 0.03
N LEU A 301 -23.90 21.80 1.01
CA LEU A 301 -24.19 21.52 2.42
C LEU A 301 -25.29 22.45 2.95
N ARG A 302 -25.28 23.73 2.59
CA ARG A 302 -26.39 24.67 2.92
C ARG A 302 -27.73 24.25 2.32
N ARG A 303 -27.72 23.55 1.17
CA ARG A 303 -28.93 22.98 0.54
C ARG A 303 -29.32 21.62 1.10
N ARG A 304 -28.67 21.17 2.17
CA ARG A 304 -28.90 19.90 2.85
C ARG A 304 -28.81 18.69 1.91
N ASP A 305 -27.89 18.68 0.92
CA ASP A 305 -27.67 17.55 0.02
C ASP A 305 -26.84 16.45 0.72
N PRO A 306 -27.44 15.31 1.11
CA PRO A 306 -26.76 14.26 1.85
C PRO A 306 -25.68 13.54 1.04
N ARG A 307 -25.74 13.61 -0.30
CA ARG A 307 -24.74 13.00 -1.20
C ARG A 307 -23.35 13.66 -1.07
N TYR A 308 -23.31 14.92 -0.59
CA TYR A 308 -22.06 15.62 -0.26
C TYR A 308 -21.78 15.55 1.24
N LEU A 309 -22.81 15.68 2.07
CA LEU A 309 -22.63 15.67 3.51
C LEU A 309 -21.94 14.39 3.99
N LEU A 310 -22.47 13.22 3.60
CA LEU A 310 -22.02 11.96 4.16
C LEU A 310 -20.56 11.65 3.79
N PRO A 311 -20.12 11.71 2.52
CA PRO A 311 -18.73 11.48 2.17
C PRO A 311 -17.78 12.51 2.79
N LEU A 312 -18.14 13.81 2.81
CA LEU A 312 -17.29 14.87 3.36
C LEU A 312 -17.19 14.81 4.88
N ALA A 313 -18.30 14.52 5.58
CA ALA A 313 -18.28 14.37 7.03
C ALA A 313 -17.45 13.14 7.44
N TRP A 314 -17.61 12.04 6.73
CA TRP A 314 -16.80 10.84 6.97
C TRP A 314 -15.32 11.09 6.68
N TRP A 315 -15.00 11.74 5.56
CA TRP A 315 -13.63 12.18 5.24
C TRP A 315 -13.02 13.01 6.36
N ALA A 316 -13.75 14.01 6.85
CA ALA A 316 -13.27 14.85 7.94
C ALA A 316 -13.09 14.06 9.24
N LEU A 317 -14.03 13.16 9.59
CA LEU A 317 -13.92 12.29 10.77
C LEU A 317 -12.66 11.42 10.73
N VAL A 318 -12.34 10.83 9.58
CA VAL A 318 -11.13 9.99 9.43
C VAL A 318 -9.86 10.84 9.58
N ILE A 319 -9.81 12.04 8.99
CA ILE A 319 -8.66 12.94 9.16
C ILE A 319 -8.49 13.33 10.63
N VAL A 320 -9.56 13.71 11.30
CA VAL A 320 -9.54 14.05 12.74
C VAL A 320 -9.11 12.85 13.57
N PHE A 321 -9.70 11.68 13.34
CA PHE A 321 -9.39 10.46 14.06
C PHE A 321 -7.89 10.12 14.04
N PHE A 322 -7.25 10.19 12.87
CA PHE A 322 -5.82 9.91 12.75
C PHE A 322 -4.92 11.09 13.15
N SER A 323 -5.45 12.31 13.25
CA SER A 323 -4.68 13.49 13.69
C SER A 323 -4.45 13.52 15.20
N ILE A 324 -5.32 12.87 15.98
CA ILE A 324 -5.24 12.89 17.46
C ILE A 324 -4.01 12.14 17.99
N PRO A 325 -3.72 10.88 17.60
CA PRO A 325 -2.54 10.16 18.08
C PRO A 325 -1.23 10.81 17.66
N ALA A 326 -0.19 10.71 18.49
CA ALA A 326 1.15 11.25 18.18
C ALA A 326 1.80 10.51 17.01
N GLY A 327 1.72 9.19 16.98
CA GLY A 327 2.30 8.36 15.92
C GLY A 327 1.49 8.39 14.64
N LYS A 328 2.05 8.96 13.57
CA LYS A 328 1.37 9.14 12.28
C LYS A 328 2.22 8.62 11.12
N ARG A 329 1.55 8.01 10.14
CA ARG A 329 2.14 7.65 8.85
C ARG A 329 1.26 8.17 7.72
N ASP A 330 1.87 8.54 6.60
CA ASP A 330 1.19 9.09 5.43
C ASP A 330 0.02 8.21 4.94
N MET A 331 0.20 6.89 4.96
CA MET A 331 -0.80 5.92 4.51
C MET A 331 -2.08 5.85 5.38
N TYR A 332 -2.08 6.40 6.61
CA TYR A 332 -3.24 6.30 7.50
C TYR A 332 -4.47 7.03 6.97
N ILE A 333 -4.28 8.14 6.25
CA ILE A 333 -5.39 8.89 5.65
C ILE A 333 -5.77 8.46 4.24
N LEU A 334 -5.06 7.47 3.67
CA LEU A 334 -5.40 6.93 2.34
C LEU A 334 -6.86 6.47 2.22
N PRO A 335 -7.49 5.83 3.23
CA PRO A 335 -8.91 5.46 3.16
C PRO A 335 -9.86 6.64 2.98
N ALA A 336 -9.46 7.85 3.35
CA ALA A 336 -10.28 9.06 3.23
C ALA A 336 -10.36 9.57 1.78
N LEU A 337 -9.34 9.28 0.96
CA LEU A 337 -9.21 9.79 -0.41
C LEU A 337 -10.36 9.36 -1.35
N PRO A 338 -10.87 8.09 -1.35
CA PRO A 338 -12.00 7.69 -2.17
C PRO A 338 -13.28 8.51 -1.92
N MET A 339 -13.57 8.85 -0.67
CA MET A 339 -14.76 9.64 -0.32
C MET A 339 -14.59 11.12 -0.71
N MET A 340 -13.39 11.67 -0.61
CA MET A 340 -13.07 13.00 -1.13
C MET A 340 -13.21 13.04 -2.66
N ALA A 341 -12.67 12.06 -3.37
CA ALA A 341 -12.77 11.96 -4.83
C ALA A 341 -14.24 11.82 -5.29
N LEU A 342 -15.04 11.03 -4.55
CA LEU A 342 -16.49 10.89 -4.79
C LEU A 342 -17.21 12.24 -4.65
N ALA A 343 -16.93 13.02 -3.60
CA ALA A 343 -17.53 14.33 -3.38
C ALA A 343 -17.03 15.39 -4.37
N LEU A 344 -15.83 15.22 -4.93
CA LEU A 344 -15.24 16.13 -5.94
C LEU A 344 -15.81 15.86 -7.34
N GLY A 345 -16.07 14.59 -7.69
CA GLY A 345 -16.49 14.16 -9.02
C GLY A 345 -17.59 15.01 -9.67
N PRO A 346 -18.73 15.29 -8.99
CA PRO A 346 -19.81 16.09 -9.56
C PRO A 346 -19.46 17.56 -9.77
N LEU A 347 -18.39 18.06 -9.17
CA LEU A 347 -17.93 19.44 -9.34
C LEU A 347 -16.95 19.58 -10.51
N LEU A 348 -16.20 18.53 -10.83
CA LEU A 348 -15.12 18.56 -11.84
C LEU A 348 -15.57 19.09 -13.20
N PRO A 349 -16.72 18.70 -13.79
CA PRO A 349 -17.15 19.23 -15.07
C PRO A 349 -17.27 20.76 -15.11
N GLY A 350 -17.73 21.35 -14.00
CA GLY A 350 -17.83 22.80 -13.83
C GLY A 350 -16.48 23.46 -13.53
N LEU A 351 -15.66 22.82 -12.71
CA LEU A 351 -14.33 23.33 -12.35
C LEU A 351 -13.37 23.35 -13.54
N MET A 352 -13.38 22.31 -14.35
CA MET A 352 -12.53 22.19 -15.54
C MET A 352 -12.79 23.26 -16.60
N ARG A 353 -13.94 23.95 -16.56
CA ARG A 353 -14.24 25.10 -17.44
C ARG A 353 -13.62 26.40 -16.93
N LYS A 354 -13.24 26.47 -15.65
CA LYS A 354 -12.67 27.69 -15.06
C LYS A 354 -11.24 27.90 -15.54
N VAL A 355 -10.94 29.15 -15.96
CA VAL A 355 -9.61 29.54 -16.47
C VAL A 355 -8.52 29.25 -15.42
N GLY A 356 -8.74 29.57 -14.13
CA GLY A 356 -7.78 29.33 -13.06
C GLY A 356 -7.44 27.85 -12.91
N VAL A 357 -8.45 26.97 -12.91
CA VAL A 357 -8.25 25.51 -12.80
C VAL A 357 -7.49 24.96 -14.01
N ARG A 358 -7.78 25.47 -15.22
CA ARG A 358 -7.06 25.08 -16.43
C ARG A 358 -5.61 25.55 -16.43
N ARG A 359 -5.34 26.77 -15.91
CA ARG A 359 -3.97 27.28 -15.74
C ARG A 359 -3.17 26.44 -14.76
N VAL A 360 -3.78 26.06 -13.63
CA VAL A 360 -3.14 25.19 -12.62
C VAL A 360 -2.85 23.81 -13.19
N ALA A 361 -3.78 23.18 -13.92
CA ALA A 361 -3.53 21.88 -14.55
C ALA A 361 -2.41 21.96 -15.61
N PHE A 362 -2.38 23.00 -16.42
CA PHE A 362 -1.31 23.24 -17.40
C PHE A 362 0.03 23.49 -16.71
N GLY A 363 0.05 24.37 -15.70
CA GLY A 363 1.25 24.67 -14.91
C GLY A 363 1.82 23.46 -14.19
N PHE A 364 0.96 22.64 -13.58
CA PHE A 364 1.37 21.36 -12.96
C PHE A 364 2.05 20.45 -13.99
N THR A 365 1.45 20.26 -15.16
CA THR A 365 2.01 19.44 -16.23
C THR A 365 3.36 19.99 -16.69
N ALA A 366 3.47 21.32 -16.89
CA ALA A 366 4.70 21.96 -17.32
C ALA A 366 5.81 21.82 -16.28
N VAL A 367 5.54 22.17 -15.02
CA VAL A 367 6.53 22.09 -13.92
C VAL A 367 7.03 20.65 -13.77
N PHE A 368 6.13 19.67 -13.79
CA PHE A 368 6.54 18.27 -13.64
C PHE A 368 7.35 17.77 -14.83
N ALA A 369 6.92 18.08 -16.07
CA ALA A 369 7.63 17.69 -17.29
C ALA A 369 9.05 18.29 -17.35
N PHE A 370 9.18 19.58 -17.08
CA PHE A 370 10.49 20.25 -17.08
C PHE A 370 11.37 19.83 -15.90
N ALA A 371 10.79 19.58 -14.71
CA ALA A 371 11.55 19.07 -13.58
C ALA A 371 12.15 17.69 -13.88
N MET A 372 11.39 16.77 -14.51
CA MET A 372 11.90 15.48 -14.93
C MET A 372 12.93 15.61 -16.05
N LEU A 373 12.68 16.44 -17.04
CA LEU A 373 13.60 16.65 -18.16
C LEU A 373 14.94 17.24 -17.69
N LEU A 374 14.90 18.33 -16.95
CA LEU A 374 16.09 19.00 -16.45
C LEU A 374 16.84 18.15 -15.39
N GLY A 375 16.08 17.46 -14.53
CA GLY A 375 16.67 16.54 -13.56
C GLY A 375 17.40 15.37 -14.23
N GLY A 376 16.81 14.75 -15.23
CA GLY A 376 17.42 13.66 -15.99
C GLY A 376 18.65 14.13 -16.80
N LEU A 377 18.57 15.30 -17.44
CA LEU A 377 19.72 15.90 -18.14
C LEU A 377 20.85 16.30 -17.18
N ALA A 378 20.51 16.83 -16.00
CA ALA A 378 21.50 17.15 -14.97
C ALA A 378 22.24 15.90 -14.47
N MET A 379 21.54 14.78 -14.29
CA MET A 379 22.17 13.49 -13.98
C MET A 379 23.07 13.00 -15.11
N TRP A 380 22.68 13.22 -16.37
CA TRP A 380 23.46 12.77 -17.53
C TRP A 380 24.75 13.55 -17.73
N PHE A 381 24.72 14.90 -17.55
CA PHE A 381 25.85 15.77 -17.89
C PHE A 381 26.58 16.35 -16.69
N GLY A 382 25.98 16.38 -15.52
CA GLY A 382 26.43 17.24 -14.43
C GLY A 382 26.82 16.55 -13.12
N ASN A 383 26.54 15.29 -12.94
CA ASN A 383 26.79 14.57 -11.68
C ASN A 383 26.38 15.39 -10.42
N PRO A 384 25.07 15.76 -10.29
CA PRO A 384 24.62 16.60 -9.20
C PRO A 384 24.70 15.88 -7.85
N GLY A 385 24.93 16.65 -6.76
CA GLY A 385 25.16 16.08 -5.43
C GLY A 385 24.00 15.21 -4.90
N PHE A 386 22.74 15.41 -5.37
CA PHE A 386 21.61 14.55 -5.00
C PHE A 386 21.72 13.15 -5.64
N GLU A 387 22.23 13.07 -6.87
CA GLU A 387 22.47 11.82 -7.59
C GLU A 387 23.55 11.01 -6.89
N ARG A 388 24.69 11.64 -6.57
CA ARG A 388 25.82 10.99 -5.93
C ARG A 388 25.40 10.30 -4.64
N ARG A 389 24.66 10.98 -3.76
CA ARG A 389 24.14 10.38 -2.52
C ARG A 389 23.20 9.20 -2.78
N PHE A 390 22.32 9.33 -3.76
CA PHE A 390 21.36 8.26 -4.09
C PHE A 390 22.06 7.02 -4.65
N ILE A 391 23.09 7.21 -5.47
CA ILE A 391 23.89 6.14 -6.07
C ILE A 391 24.74 5.44 -5.00
N GLU A 392 25.48 6.20 -4.18
CA GLU A 392 26.32 5.67 -3.10
C GLU A 392 25.52 4.88 -2.05
N GLU A 393 24.37 5.42 -1.61
CA GLU A 393 23.51 4.73 -0.62
C GLU A 393 22.91 3.41 -1.14
N ARG A 394 22.87 3.20 -2.44
CA ARG A 394 22.22 2.05 -3.07
C ARG A 394 23.12 1.21 -3.96
N SER A 395 24.39 1.60 -4.09
CA SER A 395 25.37 0.94 -4.99
C SER A 395 24.81 0.80 -6.42
N LEU A 396 24.41 1.96 -7.01
CA LEU A 396 23.78 2.04 -8.34
C LEU A 396 24.71 2.64 -9.41
N GLU A 397 26.03 2.52 -9.23
CA GLU A 397 27.01 3.08 -10.14
C GLU A 397 26.81 2.59 -11.58
N ALA A 398 26.51 1.31 -11.75
CA ALA A 398 26.29 0.70 -13.07
C ALA A 398 24.97 1.13 -13.72
N GLU A 399 23.94 1.46 -12.93
CA GLU A 399 22.60 1.82 -13.39
C GLU A 399 22.37 3.32 -13.54
N SER A 400 23.32 4.16 -13.11
CA SER A 400 23.17 5.63 -13.07
C SER A 400 22.80 6.23 -14.41
N THR A 401 23.48 5.83 -15.49
CA THR A 401 23.19 6.30 -16.86
C THR A 401 21.81 5.86 -17.33
N ALA A 402 21.41 4.61 -17.08
CA ALA A 402 20.08 4.12 -17.45
C ALA A 402 18.98 4.84 -16.66
N LEU A 403 19.23 5.16 -15.39
CA LEU A 403 18.32 5.94 -14.55
C LEU A 403 18.14 7.36 -15.11
N ALA A 404 19.25 8.03 -15.46
CA ALA A 404 19.23 9.36 -16.08
C ALA A 404 18.43 9.36 -17.40
N MET A 405 18.66 8.34 -18.26
CA MET A 405 17.91 8.16 -19.51
C MET A 405 16.41 7.96 -19.26
N CYS A 406 16.02 7.13 -18.30
CA CYS A 406 14.62 6.91 -17.97
C CYS A 406 13.92 8.19 -17.50
N ILE A 407 14.56 8.94 -16.59
CA ILE A 407 14.02 10.20 -16.07
C ILE A 407 13.90 11.24 -17.19
N THR A 408 14.91 11.35 -18.06
CA THR A 408 14.89 12.22 -19.25
C THR A 408 13.74 11.83 -20.20
N ALA A 409 13.57 10.55 -20.48
CA ALA A 409 12.49 10.05 -21.33
C ALA A 409 11.09 10.38 -20.78
N ILE A 410 10.91 10.29 -19.47
CA ILE A 410 9.68 10.73 -18.78
C ILE A 410 9.47 12.24 -18.95
N GLY A 411 10.55 13.04 -18.83
CA GLY A 411 10.50 14.48 -19.07
C GLY A 411 10.13 14.84 -20.51
N VAL A 412 10.74 14.18 -21.50
CA VAL A 412 10.42 14.33 -22.93
C VAL A 412 8.96 13.95 -23.19
N TRP A 413 8.49 12.82 -22.65
CA TRP A 413 7.08 12.43 -22.74
C TRP A 413 6.14 13.51 -22.18
N GLY A 414 6.51 14.08 -21.03
CA GLY A 414 5.76 15.18 -20.41
C GLY A 414 5.67 16.41 -21.31
N VAL A 415 6.78 16.80 -21.95
CA VAL A 415 6.82 17.91 -22.93
C VAL A 415 5.94 17.59 -24.14
N VAL A 416 6.01 16.37 -24.68
CA VAL A 416 5.12 15.94 -25.77
C VAL A 416 3.65 16.07 -25.38
N CYS A 417 3.28 15.59 -24.18
CA CYS A 417 1.91 15.73 -23.66
C CYS A 417 1.50 17.19 -23.51
N LEU A 418 2.42 18.05 -23.04
CA LEU A 418 2.18 19.48 -22.86
C LEU A 418 1.95 20.20 -24.19
N LEU A 419 2.76 19.91 -25.21
CA LEU A 419 2.65 20.47 -26.55
C LEU A 419 1.40 19.99 -27.29
N TRP A 420 1.14 18.67 -27.23
CA TRP A 420 -0.04 18.04 -27.85
C TRP A 420 -1.36 18.57 -27.29
N ALA A 421 -1.47 18.66 -25.98
CA ALA A 421 -2.69 19.11 -25.32
C ALA A 421 -2.82 20.65 -25.30
N GLY A 422 -1.70 21.35 -25.17
CA GLY A 422 -1.61 22.79 -25.08
C GLY A 422 -2.54 23.37 -24.01
N ARG A 423 -2.80 24.66 -24.11
CA ARG A 423 -3.74 25.38 -23.22
C ARG A 423 -5.21 25.01 -23.48
N ARG A 424 -5.51 24.31 -24.59
CA ARG A 424 -6.89 23.95 -24.96
C ARG A 424 -7.39 22.71 -24.24
N ARG A 425 -6.52 21.73 -23.93
CA ARG A 425 -6.87 20.44 -23.32
C ARG A 425 -5.96 20.08 -22.12
N PRO A 426 -5.74 20.99 -21.14
CA PRO A 426 -4.70 20.81 -20.12
C PRO A 426 -4.88 19.54 -19.28
N PHE A 427 -6.12 19.09 -19.05
CA PHE A 427 -6.38 17.87 -18.30
C PHE A 427 -6.01 16.60 -19.09
N ALA A 428 -6.13 16.63 -20.43
CA ALA A 428 -5.68 15.50 -21.24
C ALA A 428 -4.15 15.39 -21.21
N GLY A 429 -3.44 16.53 -21.27
CA GLY A 429 -1.99 16.56 -21.09
C GLY A 429 -1.55 16.04 -19.72
N MET A 430 -2.22 16.48 -18.66
CA MET A 430 -1.94 16.01 -17.29
C MET A 430 -2.19 14.50 -17.12
N ILE A 431 -3.30 13.97 -17.63
CA ILE A 431 -3.60 12.55 -17.62
C ILE A 431 -2.56 11.75 -18.42
N GLY A 432 -2.20 12.23 -19.62
CA GLY A 432 -1.18 11.62 -20.47
C GLY A 432 0.19 11.56 -19.78
N LEU A 433 0.64 12.68 -19.20
CA LEU A 433 1.87 12.74 -18.42
C LEU A 433 1.87 11.72 -17.29
N LEU A 434 0.86 11.77 -16.40
CA LEU A 434 0.81 10.90 -15.21
C LEU A 434 0.66 9.42 -15.58
N SER A 435 -0.07 9.11 -16.65
CA SER A 435 -0.14 7.74 -17.18
C SER A 435 1.24 7.28 -17.64
N GLY A 436 1.96 8.10 -18.41
CA GLY A 436 3.32 7.79 -18.86
C GLY A 436 4.30 7.60 -17.69
N VAL A 437 4.25 8.47 -16.68
CA VAL A 437 5.08 8.35 -15.47
C VAL A 437 4.87 7.00 -14.79
N TRP A 438 3.64 6.59 -14.53
CA TRP A 438 3.35 5.34 -13.82
C TRP A 438 3.65 4.08 -14.66
N VAL A 439 3.45 4.17 -15.97
CA VAL A 439 3.83 3.09 -16.90
C VAL A 439 5.35 2.98 -16.97
N ALA A 440 6.07 4.09 -17.14
CA ALA A 440 7.53 4.10 -17.15
C ALA A 440 8.13 3.65 -15.82
N PHE A 441 7.53 4.06 -14.68
CA PHE A 441 7.91 3.54 -13.37
C PHE A 441 7.82 2.00 -13.33
N GLY A 442 6.71 1.44 -13.77
CA GLY A 442 6.51 -0.01 -13.72
C GLY A 442 7.38 -0.80 -14.72
N LEU A 443 7.52 -0.31 -15.95
CA LEU A 443 8.18 -1.06 -17.02
C LEU A 443 9.69 -0.81 -17.11
N MET A 444 10.18 0.34 -16.62
CA MET A 444 11.58 0.77 -16.76
C MET A 444 12.26 0.94 -15.41
N LEU A 445 11.75 1.85 -14.55
CA LEU A 445 12.43 2.21 -13.30
C LEU A 445 12.41 1.07 -12.27
N ALA A 446 11.28 0.39 -12.11
CA ALA A 446 11.18 -0.67 -11.11
C ALA A 446 12.06 -1.90 -11.45
N PRO A 447 12.12 -2.40 -12.70
CA PRO A 447 13.08 -3.44 -13.09
C PRO A 447 14.54 -3.01 -12.93
N LEU A 448 14.87 -1.78 -13.32
CA LEU A 448 16.23 -1.22 -13.21
C LEU A 448 16.72 -1.18 -11.76
N LEU A 449 15.84 -0.80 -10.83
CA LEU A 449 16.17 -0.70 -9.40
C LEU A 449 15.97 -2.02 -8.63
N ASN A 450 15.62 -3.12 -9.32
CA ASN A 450 15.20 -4.32 -8.65
C ASN A 450 16.29 -4.95 -7.79
N ASP A 451 17.47 -5.16 -8.34
CA ASP A 451 18.53 -5.93 -7.67
C ASP A 451 19.10 -5.20 -6.46
N SER A 452 19.23 -3.87 -6.53
CA SER A 452 19.67 -3.04 -5.41
C SER A 452 18.59 -2.88 -4.32
N SER A 453 17.30 -2.98 -4.71
CA SER A 453 16.18 -2.74 -3.80
C SER A 453 15.63 -4.00 -3.13
N SER A 454 15.70 -5.17 -3.79
CA SER A 454 15.08 -6.43 -3.33
C SER A 454 16.01 -7.37 -2.55
N ALA A 455 17.28 -7.06 -2.41
CA ALA A 455 18.36 -7.94 -1.95
C ALA A 455 18.64 -9.17 -2.86
N ARG A 456 18.00 -9.26 -4.03
CA ARG A 456 18.27 -10.36 -4.98
C ARG A 456 19.73 -10.37 -5.43
N GLY A 457 20.24 -9.21 -5.82
CA GLY A 457 21.64 -9.06 -6.25
C GLY A 457 22.61 -9.57 -5.19
N LEU A 458 22.46 -9.09 -3.94
CA LEU A 458 23.28 -9.50 -2.80
C LEU A 458 23.24 -11.02 -2.58
N MET A 459 22.03 -11.62 -2.50
CA MET A 459 21.90 -13.06 -2.21
C MET A 459 22.41 -13.93 -3.35
N THR A 460 22.26 -13.49 -4.60
CA THR A 460 22.81 -14.19 -5.77
C THR A 460 24.34 -14.14 -5.79
N ASP A 461 24.93 -12.99 -5.45
CA ASP A 461 26.39 -12.84 -5.37
C ASP A 461 26.97 -13.73 -4.27
N ILE A 462 26.35 -13.74 -3.09
CA ILE A 462 26.73 -14.65 -2.00
C ILE A 462 26.69 -16.11 -2.47
N GLY A 463 25.60 -16.53 -3.09
CA GLY A 463 25.47 -17.90 -3.57
C GLY A 463 26.58 -18.32 -4.53
N LYS A 464 27.00 -17.41 -5.42
CA LYS A 464 28.12 -17.64 -6.34
C LYS A 464 29.48 -17.75 -5.61
N ARG A 465 29.69 -16.91 -4.57
CA ARG A 465 30.96 -16.88 -3.83
C ARG A 465 31.17 -18.10 -2.95
N ILE A 466 30.11 -18.57 -2.27
CA ILE A 466 30.23 -19.71 -1.35
C ILE A 466 30.07 -21.06 -2.04
N GLY A 467 29.58 -21.08 -3.28
CA GLY A 467 29.37 -22.31 -4.06
C GLY A 467 28.10 -23.09 -3.66
N PRO A 468 27.73 -24.13 -4.44
CA PRO A 468 26.45 -24.83 -4.28
C PRO A 468 26.34 -25.69 -3.01
N ASP A 469 27.48 -26.22 -2.52
CA ASP A 469 27.49 -27.18 -1.39
C ASP A 469 27.60 -26.50 -0.03
N ALA A 470 27.75 -25.20 0.01
CA ALA A 470 27.87 -24.44 1.25
C ALA A 470 26.50 -24.17 1.87
N GLU A 471 26.45 -24.20 3.21
CA GLU A 471 25.31 -23.83 4.02
C GLU A 471 25.47 -22.35 4.46
N LEU A 472 24.38 -21.58 4.45
CA LEU A 472 24.37 -20.18 4.81
C LEU A 472 23.54 -19.95 6.06
N GLY A 473 24.10 -19.24 7.05
CA GLY A 473 23.40 -18.72 8.23
C GLY A 473 23.24 -17.22 8.15
N LEU A 474 22.13 -16.69 8.65
CA LEU A 474 21.81 -15.26 8.62
C LEU A 474 21.78 -14.68 10.04
N VAL A 475 22.60 -13.65 10.29
CA VAL A 475 22.66 -12.93 11.57
C VAL A 475 22.25 -11.48 11.37
N ALA A 476 21.40 -10.96 12.25
CA ALA A 476 20.77 -9.62 12.14
C ALA A 476 20.05 -9.40 10.81
N TRP A 477 19.45 -10.45 10.30
CA TRP A 477 18.83 -10.52 8.99
C TRP A 477 17.53 -9.69 8.88
N ARG A 478 17.13 -9.49 7.64
CA ARG A 478 15.83 -8.90 7.30
C ARG A 478 15.08 -9.83 6.35
N GLU A 479 13.78 -9.65 6.29
CA GLU A 479 12.88 -10.53 5.55
C GLU A 479 13.29 -10.72 4.09
N GLN A 480 13.85 -9.68 3.43
CA GLN A 480 14.34 -9.78 2.05
C GLN A 480 15.54 -10.72 1.88
N ASN A 481 16.39 -10.84 2.90
CA ASN A 481 17.54 -11.74 2.83
C ASN A 481 17.07 -13.21 2.83
N LEU A 482 16.16 -13.56 3.75
CA LEU A 482 15.58 -14.89 3.82
C LEU A 482 14.73 -15.22 2.60
N LEU A 483 13.94 -14.24 2.12
CA LEU A 483 13.06 -14.41 0.97
C LEU A 483 13.82 -14.64 -0.35
N MET A 484 14.97 -13.94 -0.53
CA MET A 484 15.78 -13.97 -1.77
C MET A 484 16.92 -14.98 -1.73
N ALA A 485 17.07 -15.74 -0.67
CA ALA A 485 18.08 -16.80 -0.59
C ALA A 485 17.86 -17.86 -1.70
N ASP A 486 18.93 -18.27 -2.33
CA ASP A 486 18.96 -19.28 -3.39
C ASP A 486 18.92 -20.73 -2.84
N ARG A 487 19.04 -20.87 -1.53
CA ARG A 487 19.13 -22.13 -0.78
C ARG A 487 18.39 -22.05 0.55
N ARG A 488 18.23 -23.19 1.21
CA ARG A 488 17.81 -23.18 2.61
C ARG A 488 18.87 -22.54 3.46
N VAL A 489 18.47 -21.63 4.32
CA VAL A 489 19.36 -20.89 5.22
C VAL A 489 18.99 -21.17 6.67
N ALA A 490 19.99 -21.20 7.54
CA ALA A 490 19.80 -21.19 8.98
C ALA A 490 19.56 -19.73 9.42
N GLU A 491 18.60 -19.52 10.31
CA GLU A 491 18.37 -18.23 10.94
C GLU A 491 18.25 -18.38 12.46
N PHE A 492 18.61 -17.36 13.21
CA PHE A 492 18.83 -17.46 14.65
C PHE A 492 17.84 -16.64 15.48
N GLY A 493 16.67 -16.39 14.93
CA GLY A 493 15.57 -15.62 15.52
C GLY A 493 15.51 -14.18 14.96
N PHE A 494 14.29 -13.67 14.72
CA PHE A 494 14.10 -12.30 14.20
C PHE A 494 13.99 -11.26 15.31
N LYS A 495 13.36 -11.65 16.45
CA LYS A 495 13.15 -10.77 17.61
C LYS A 495 14.25 -10.89 18.67
N VAL A 496 15.19 -11.80 18.46
CA VAL A 496 16.34 -12.05 19.36
C VAL A 496 17.38 -10.95 19.17
N ASP A 497 18.05 -10.54 20.24
CA ASP A 497 19.13 -9.55 20.18
C ASP A 497 20.26 -9.99 19.25
N PHE A 498 20.91 -9.04 18.61
CA PHE A 498 21.94 -9.32 17.60
C PHE A 498 23.14 -10.09 18.16
N ASP A 499 23.54 -9.80 19.39
CA ASP A 499 24.63 -10.51 20.06
C ASP A 499 24.26 -11.99 20.29
N GLU A 500 23.03 -12.26 20.71
CA GLU A 500 22.56 -13.63 20.90
C GLU A 500 22.40 -14.35 19.55
N GLN A 501 21.89 -13.68 18.51
CA GLN A 501 21.86 -14.24 17.16
C GLN A 501 23.26 -14.61 16.69
N MET A 502 24.24 -13.73 16.92
CA MET A 502 25.64 -13.97 16.56
C MET A 502 26.20 -15.18 17.30
N GLN A 503 25.99 -15.29 18.62
CA GLN A 503 26.45 -16.45 19.40
C GLN A 503 25.81 -17.76 18.92
N ARG A 504 24.53 -17.77 18.60
CA ARG A 504 23.83 -18.95 18.03
C ARG A 504 24.42 -19.29 16.65
N GLY A 505 24.69 -18.28 15.82
CA GLY A 505 25.31 -18.43 14.51
C GLY A 505 26.70 -19.04 14.59
N LEU A 506 27.55 -18.53 15.49
CA LEU A 506 28.89 -19.06 15.72
C LEU A 506 28.87 -20.52 16.21
N ARG A 507 27.95 -20.86 17.12
CA ARG A 507 27.76 -22.26 17.57
C ARG A 507 27.39 -23.17 16.40
N TRP A 508 26.42 -22.76 15.59
CA TRP A 508 26.02 -23.49 14.39
C TRP A 508 27.18 -23.63 13.39
N GLN A 509 27.96 -22.58 13.16
CA GLN A 509 29.06 -22.60 12.21
C GLN A 509 30.19 -23.54 12.62
N ARG A 510 30.48 -23.65 13.94
CA ARG A 510 31.52 -24.53 14.48
C ARG A 510 31.28 -26.02 14.23
N GLU A 511 30.05 -26.47 14.07
CA GLU A 511 29.74 -27.86 13.78
C GLU A 511 30.23 -28.31 12.39
N ALA A 512 30.34 -27.39 11.42
CA ALA A 512 30.85 -27.66 10.06
C ALA A 512 31.57 -26.44 9.47
N PRO A 513 32.73 -26.01 10.01
CA PRO A 513 33.36 -24.72 9.68
C PRO A 513 33.81 -24.60 8.22
N LYS A 514 34.07 -25.71 7.53
CA LYS A 514 34.45 -25.71 6.11
C LYS A 514 33.25 -25.55 5.16
N LYS A 515 32.01 -25.84 5.63
CA LYS A 515 30.80 -25.81 4.82
C LYS A 515 29.88 -24.65 5.17
N ARG A 516 29.95 -24.13 6.41
CA ARG A 516 29.00 -23.16 6.94
C ARG A 516 29.57 -21.75 6.90
N TRP A 517 28.81 -20.86 6.28
CA TRP A 517 29.11 -19.44 6.17
C TRP A 517 28.03 -18.63 6.91
N LEU A 518 28.44 -17.50 7.48
CA LEU A 518 27.49 -16.56 8.08
C LEU A 518 27.44 -15.28 7.24
N LEU A 519 26.24 -14.83 6.88
CA LEU A 519 25.98 -13.49 6.43
C LEU A 519 25.56 -12.65 7.64
N VAL A 520 26.37 -11.67 7.97
CA VAL A 520 26.23 -10.85 9.18
C VAL A 520 26.02 -9.40 8.77
N GLN A 521 25.03 -8.72 9.35
CA GLN A 521 24.95 -7.27 9.23
C GLN A 521 26.08 -6.64 10.05
N ASP A 522 26.81 -5.66 9.51
CA ASP A 522 28.05 -5.12 10.11
C ASP A 522 27.88 -4.69 11.57
N VAL A 523 26.70 -4.15 11.94
CA VAL A 523 26.40 -3.77 13.33
C VAL A 523 26.36 -4.92 14.32
N ALA A 524 26.26 -6.17 13.84
CA ALA A 524 26.20 -7.38 14.65
C ALA A 524 27.50 -8.20 14.58
N LEU A 525 28.54 -7.67 13.92
CA LEU A 525 29.80 -8.39 13.76
C LEU A 525 30.52 -8.48 15.12
N ALA A 526 30.82 -9.71 15.57
CA ALA A 526 31.49 -9.92 16.85
C ALA A 526 32.97 -9.51 16.77
N PRO A 527 33.52 -8.86 17.80
CA PRO A 527 34.92 -8.43 17.81
C PRO A 527 35.98 -9.55 17.71
N CYS A 528 35.59 -10.78 18.03
CA CYS A 528 36.47 -11.95 17.95
C CYS A 528 36.66 -12.49 16.54
N ILE A 529 35.92 -12.00 15.55
CA ILE A 529 36.03 -12.43 14.15
C ILE A 529 37.25 -11.79 13.51
N ASP A 530 38.08 -12.60 12.87
CA ASP A 530 39.25 -12.13 12.13
C ASP A 530 38.81 -11.39 10.86
N ALA A 531 38.83 -10.05 10.92
CA ALA A 531 38.41 -9.18 9.82
C ALA A 531 39.23 -9.41 8.52
N ALA A 532 40.50 -9.86 8.62
CA ALA A 532 41.32 -10.12 7.45
C ALA A 532 40.85 -11.33 6.62
N ARG A 533 40.08 -12.22 7.23
CA ARG A 533 39.50 -13.41 6.59
C ARG A 533 38.06 -13.27 6.19
N THR A 534 37.40 -12.15 6.50
CA THR A 534 36.03 -11.88 6.12
C THR A 534 35.93 -11.24 4.75
N GLN A 535 34.77 -11.30 4.12
CA GLN A 535 34.49 -10.62 2.86
C GLN A 535 33.43 -9.56 3.09
N HIS A 536 33.83 -8.29 3.11
CA HIS A 536 32.88 -7.19 3.14
C HIS A 536 32.18 -7.07 1.77
N LEU A 537 30.85 -7.10 1.77
CA LEU A 537 30.01 -7.12 0.55
C LEU A 537 29.48 -5.74 0.18
N GLY A 538 29.84 -4.70 0.94
CA GLY A 538 29.31 -3.35 0.76
C GLY A 538 27.91 -3.16 1.32
N ASN A 539 27.25 -2.10 0.85
CA ASN A 539 25.92 -1.70 1.32
C ASN A 539 24.81 -2.26 0.45
N ALA A 540 23.84 -2.92 1.07
CA ALA A 540 22.59 -3.26 0.44
C ALA A 540 21.42 -2.79 1.33
N ASN A 541 20.44 -2.09 0.73
CA ASN A 541 19.30 -1.53 1.46
C ASN A 541 19.70 -0.65 2.67
N ARG A 542 20.73 0.20 2.48
CA ARG A 542 21.30 1.12 3.50
C ARG A 542 21.92 0.41 4.70
N ARG A 543 22.44 -0.80 4.52
CA ARG A 543 23.06 -1.61 5.57
C ARG A 543 24.30 -2.27 5.01
N GLY A 544 25.38 -2.25 5.79
CA GLY A 544 26.60 -2.97 5.47
C GLY A 544 26.46 -4.45 5.80
N TRP A 545 27.04 -5.29 4.96
CA TRP A 545 26.98 -6.74 5.06
C TRP A 545 28.36 -7.36 4.93
N THR A 546 28.66 -8.31 5.80
CA THR A 546 29.91 -9.05 5.81
C THR A 546 29.64 -10.55 5.76
N LEU A 547 30.34 -11.24 4.88
CA LEU A 547 30.32 -12.71 4.74
C LEU A 547 31.49 -13.29 5.54
N VAL A 548 31.16 -14.16 6.49
CA VAL A 548 32.11 -14.72 7.46
C VAL A 548 32.29 -16.22 7.22
N PRO A 549 33.44 -16.69 6.69
CA PRO A 549 33.75 -18.10 6.61
C PRO A 549 34.03 -18.68 7.99
N GLY A 550 33.87 -19.99 8.19
CA GLY A 550 34.12 -20.61 9.48
C GLY A 550 35.56 -20.46 9.99
N GLU A 551 36.52 -20.30 9.08
CA GLU A 551 37.94 -20.07 9.42
C GLU A 551 38.17 -18.69 10.07
N ALA A 552 37.39 -17.68 9.75
CA ALA A 552 37.44 -16.36 10.36
C ALA A 552 36.91 -16.34 11.80
N ALA A 553 36.12 -17.32 12.17
CA ALA A 553 35.43 -17.42 13.47
C ALA A 553 36.12 -18.38 14.46
N LEU A 554 37.28 -18.97 14.12
CA LEU A 554 37.98 -19.92 14.97
C LEU A 554 38.42 -19.33 16.31
N GLY A 555 38.67 -18.03 16.37
CA GLY A 555 39.07 -17.31 17.60
C GLY A 555 37.92 -16.99 18.55
N CYS A 556 36.67 -17.13 18.12
CA CYS A 556 35.48 -16.86 18.93
C CYS A 556 35.19 -18.06 19.86
N ARG A 557 35.00 -17.81 21.15
CA ARG A 557 34.66 -18.84 22.15
C ARG A 557 33.14 -19.03 22.30
#